data_db1534afeeb14a505b7acfe46d53c7dd
#
_entry.id   db1534afeeb14a505b7acfe46d53c7dd
#
_cell.length_a   1.000
_cell.length_b   1.000
_cell.length_c   1.000
_cell.angle_alpha   90.00
_cell.angle_beta   90.00
_cell.angle_gamma   90.00
#
_symmetry.space_group_name_H-M   'P 1'
#
loop_
_entity.id
_entity.type
_entity.pdbx_description
1 polymer ?
#
loop_
_entity_poly.entity_id
_entity_poly.type
_entity_poly.pdbx_seq_one_letter_code
_entity_poly.pdbx_strand_id
1 'polypeptide(L)'
;MAKKAGVAQPPVRMEVTLERSPLHAGLVPLLAIVYGLGVGMFLAVEPTRPWIVLLTTALVALGTDGIIRTYPSGVFRAVSDTAPYLLLPVLLALGAGLFFEDTATGYWVWPAAVASAVLLAAALYGQYVSVNPLAPAYPLARFILTMTTYLAAFAFYAVVYSYDISLLPAAAVVGLVSVLLANDILREAEISPWRTLAYAASIGLVVAEARWSLHFLPLEGFLAGVFLLLAFYVSTGLIHHTLIGNLTGPIVAEFAGLTLAGLAIVVLAEVAAGG
;
A
#
# COMPACT_ATOMS: atom_id res chain seq x y z
N MET A 1 66.35 -22.35 4.70
CA MET A 1 65.20 -21.41 4.73
C MET A 1 64.47 -21.51 3.41
N ALA A 2 63.38 -22.29 3.36
CA ALA A 2 62.56 -22.47 2.15
C ALA A 2 61.32 -21.59 2.24
N LYS A 3 61.21 -20.64 1.33
CA LYS A 3 60.11 -19.66 1.16
C LYS A 3 58.91 -20.41 0.59
N LYS A 4 57.85 -20.62 1.41
CA LYS A 4 56.58 -21.17 0.93
C LYS A 4 55.95 -20.21 -0.05
N ALA A 5 55.83 -20.64 -1.30
CA ALA A 5 55.04 -19.94 -2.33
C ALA A 5 53.57 -19.96 -1.91
N GLY A 6 52.98 -18.78 -1.76
CA GLY A 6 51.55 -18.62 -1.52
C GLY A 6 50.77 -19.04 -2.77
N VAL A 7 49.91 -20.03 -2.61
CA VAL A 7 48.93 -20.42 -3.64
C VAL A 7 47.91 -19.31 -3.74
N ALA A 8 47.94 -18.56 -4.85
CA ALA A 8 46.91 -17.59 -5.15
C ALA A 8 45.57 -18.33 -5.34
N GLN A 9 44.61 -18.05 -4.47
CA GLN A 9 43.24 -18.52 -4.68
C GLN A 9 42.69 -17.89 -5.96
N PRO A 10 42.05 -18.68 -6.84
CA PRO A 10 41.42 -18.14 -8.03
C PRO A 10 40.30 -17.18 -7.60
N PRO A 11 40.06 -16.07 -8.37
CA PRO A 11 38.99 -15.17 -8.06
C PRO A 11 37.66 -15.94 -8.09
N VAL A 12 36.90 -15.85 -7.00
CA VAL A 12 35.52 -16.35 -6.93
C VAL A 12 34.76 -15.62 -8.01
N ARG A 13 34.56 -16.27 -9.16
CA ARG A 13 33.59 -15.81 -10.15
C ARG A 13 32.25 -15.88 -9.46
N MET A 14 31.76 -14.73 -9.05
CA MET A 14 30.36 -14.54 -8.71
C MET A 14 29.61 -14.72 -10.03
N GLU A 15 29.23 -15.95 -10.36
CA GLU A 15 28.23 -16.18 -11.40
C GLU A 15 26.97 -15.50 -10.88
N VAL A 16 26.70 -14.30 -11.44
CA VAL A 16 25.40 -13.68 -11.35
C VAL A 16 24.47 -14.59 -12.15
N THR A 17 23.99 -15.63 -11.50
CA THR A 17 22.84 -16.39 -11.99
C THR A 17 21.76 -15.33 -12.19
N LEU A 18 21.40 -15.06 -13.44
CA LEU A 18 20.23 -14.25 -13.79
C LEU A 18 19.02 -15.01 -13.25
N GLU A 19 18.72 -14.80 -11.96
CA GLU A 19 17.59 -15.38 -11.29
C GLU A 19 16.36 -14.93 -12.05
N ARG A 20 15.60 -15.90 -12.54
CA ARG A 20 14.35 -15.66 -13.24
C ARG A 20 13.42 -14.92 -12.29
N SER A 21 13.28 -13.61 -12.52
CA SER A 21 12.33 -12.83 -11.74
C SER A 21 10.91 -13.40 -11.95
N PRO A 22 9.99 -13.27 -11.01
CA PRO A 22 8.60 -13.75 -11.14
C PRO A 22 7.88 -13.08 -12.33
N LEU A 23 8.38 -11.96 -12.81
CA LEU A 23 7.96 -11.35 -14.08
C LEU A 23 8.25 -12.28 -15.26
N HIS A 24 9.43 -12.93 -15.29
CA HIS A 24 9.79 -13.89 -16.32
C HIS A 24 8.99 -15.19 -16.20
N ALA A 25 8.54 -15.56 -15.01
CA ALA A 25 7.66 -16.71 -14.80
C ALA A 25 6.17 -16.41 -15.15
N GLY A 26 5.82 -15.15 -15.43
CA GLY A 26 4.45 -14.74 -15.77
C GLY A 26 3.46 -14.77 -14.59
N LEU A 27 3.90 -15.04 -13.37
CA LEU A 27 3.01 -15.18 -12.20
C LEU A 27 2.39 -13.85 -11.79
N VAL A 28 3.17 -12.76 -11.76
CA VAL A 28 2.68 -11.42 -11.42
C VAL A 28 1.65 -10.93 -12.44
N PRO A 29 1.93 -10.92 -13.76
CA PRO A 29 0.93 -10.48 -14.73
C PRO A 29 -0.28 -11.41 -14.77
N LEU A 30 -0.11 -12.72 -14.59
CA LEU A 30 -1.24 -13.64 -14.54
C LEU A 30 -2.20 -13.30 -13.39
N LEU A 31 -1.68 -13.13 -12.18
CA LEU A 31 -2.50 -12.78 -11.02
C LEU A 31 -3.17 -11.41 -11.20
N ALA A 32 -2.45 -10.43 -11.75
CA ALA A 32 -3.00 -9.10 -12.03
C ALA A 32 -4.13 -9.15 -13.07
N ILE A 33 -4.01 -9.95 -14.13
CA ILE A 33 -5.06 -10.14 -15.13
C ILE A 33 -6.27 -10.82 -14.52
N VAL A 34 -6.09 -11.90 -13.76
CA VAL A 34 -7.18 -12.61 -13.10
C VAL A 34 -7.92 -11.68 -12.13
N TYR A 35 -7.20 -10.89 -11.36
CA TYR A 35 -7.78 -9.88 -10.48
C TYR A 35 -8.53 -8.80 -11.26
N GLY A 36 -7.94 -8.23 -12.32
CA GLY A 36 -8.60 -7.23 -13.17
C GLY A 36 -9.88 -7.73 -13.81
N LEU A 37 -9.88 -8.97 -14.29
CA LEU A 37 -11.10 -9.61 -14.79
C LEU A 37 -12.15 -9.78 -13.69
N GLY A 38 -11.75 -10.15 -12.47
CA GLY A 38 -12.62 -10.24 -11.31
C GLY A 38 -13.24 -8.90 -10.93
N VAL A 39 -12.46 -7.82 -10.90
CA VAL A 39 -12.96 -6.45 -10.69
C VAL A 39 -13.90 -6.06 -11.82
N GLY A 40 -13.53 -6.26 -13.08
CA GLY A 40 -14.40 -5.98 -14.22
C GLY A 40 -15.74 -6.73 -14.15
N MET A 41 -15.70 -8.00 -13.76
CA MET A 41 -16.91 -8.80 -13.55
C MET A 41 -17.75 -8.26 -12.36
N PHE A 42 -17.11 -7.89 -11.26
CA PHE A 42 -17.79 -7.31 -10.10
C PHE A 42 -18.54 -6.03 -10.47
N LEU A 43 -17.86 -5.12 -11.21
CA LEU A 43 -18.42 -3.84 -11.64
C LEU A 43 -19.47 -3.97 -12.76
N ALA A 44 -19.40 -5.02 -13.59
CA ALA A 44 -20.32 -5.21 -14.72
C ALA A 44 -21.63 -5.92 -14.34
N VAL A 45 -21.69 -6.58 -13.17
CA VAL A 45 -22.87 -7.32 -12.73
C VAL A 45 -23.75 -6.46 -11.84
N GLU A 46 -24.97 -6.16 -12.28
CA GLU A 46 -25.98 -5.44 -11.51
C GLU A 46 -27.09 -6.37 -11.01
N PRO A 47 -27.45 -6.33 -9.70
CA PRO A 47 -26.77 -5.62 -8.61
C PRO A 47 -25.40 -6.22 -8.30
N THR A 48 -24.48 -5.39 -7.84
CA THR A 48 -23.12 -5.81 -7.48
C THR A 48 -23.14 -6.96 -6.46
N ARG A 49 -22.19 -7.87 -6.61
CA ARG A 49 -22.12 -9.07 -5.79
C ARG A 49 -20.86 -9.04 -4.91
N PRO A 50 -20.94 -8.62 -3.64
CA PRO A 50 -19.77 -8.45 -2.75
C PRO A 50 -18.89 -9.70 -2.65
N TRP A 51 -19.45 -10.92 -2.83
CA TRP A 51 -18.67 -12.15 -2.80
C TRP A 51 -17.65 -12.23 -3.94
N ILE A 52 -17.85 -11.54 -5.09
CA ILE A 52 -16.90 -11.52 -6.21
C ILE A 52 -15.63 -10.79 -5.79
N VAL A 53 -15.76 -9.61 -5.20
CA VAL A 53 -14.59 -8.84 -4.71
C VAL A 53 -13.90 -9.56 -3.56
N LEU A 54 -14.64 -10.24 -2.69
CA LEU A 54 -14.05 -11.04 -1.62
C LEU A 54 -13.29 -12.25 -2.17
N LEU A 55 -13.85 -12.95 -3.15
CA LEU A 55 -13.19 -14.09 -3.79
C LEU A 55 -11.92 -13.65 -4.53
N THR A 56 -11.98 -12.57 -5.32
CA THR A 56 -10.82 -12.06 -6.04
C THR A 56 -9.73 -11.56 -5.08
N THR A 57 -10.11 -10.92 -3.97
CA THR A 57 -9.16 -10.53 -2.91
C THR A 57 -8.52 -11.73 -2.24
N ALA A 58 -9.29 -12.81 -1.98
CA ALA A 58 -8.75 -14.06 -1.45
C ALA A 58 -7.75 -14.71 -2.43
N LEU A 59 -8.05 -14.69 -3.74
CA LEU A 59 -7.12 -15.15 -4.77
C LEU A 59 -5.85 -14.31 -4.81
N VAL A 60 -5.95 -12.98 -4.64
CA VAL A 60 -4.78 -12.11 -4.51
C VAL A 60 -3.95 -12.48 -3.28
N ALA A 61 -4.56 -12.73 -2.13
CA ALA A 61 -3.85 -13.17 -0.94
C ALA A 61 -3.06 -14.47 -1.17
N LEU A 62 -3.72 -15.49 -1.70
CA LEU A 62 -3.09 -16.79 -1.99
C LEU A 62 -2.01 -16.69 -3.07
N GLY A 63 -2.29 -15.92 -4.13
CA GLY A 63 -1.34 -15.70 -5.23
C GLY A 63 -0.11 -14.92 -4.76
N THR A 64 -0.28 -13.90 -3.93
CA THR A 64 0.83 -13.14 -3.34
C THR A 64 1.70 -14.03 -2.45
N ASP A 65 1.09 -14.84 -1.58
CA ASP A 65 1.83 -15.82 -0.76
C ASP A 65 2.66 -16.77 -1.64
N GLY A 66 2.05 -17.31 -2.71
CA GLY A 66 2.74 -18.15 -3.68
C GLY A 66 3.91 -17.44 -4.36
N ILE A 67 3.73 -16.20 -4.82
CA ILE A 67 4.77 -15.40 -5.47
C ILE A 67 5.93 -15.13 -4.51
N ILE A 68 5.67 -14.70 -3.27
CA ILE A 68 6.72 -14.41 -2.29
C ILE A 68 7.53 -15.67 -1.94
N ARG A 69 6.89 -16.83 -1.84
CA ARG A 69 7.57 -18.12 -1.58
C ARG A 69 8.47 -18.58 -2.72
N THR A 70 8.28 -18.06 -3.94
CA THR A 70 9.21 -18.36 -5.06
C THR A 70 10.53 -17.60 -4.97
N TYR A 71 10.71 -16.71 -3.97
CA TYR A 71 11.94 -15.94 -3.83
C TYR A 71 13.13 -16.87 -3.47
N PRO A 72 14.21 -16.91 -4.26
CA PRO A 72 15.23 -17.97 -4.17
C PRO A 72 16.01 -18.00 -2.85
N SER A 73 16.25 -16.84 -2.24
CA SER A 73 16.97 -16.71 -0.96
C SER A 73 16.05 -16.64 0.26
N GLY A 74 14.73 -16.63 0.05
CA GLY A 74 13.72 -16.52 1.11
C GLY A 74 13.48 -17.87 1.79
N VAL A 75 13.62 -17.94 3.12
CA VAL A 75 13.25 -19.12 3.90
C VAL A 75 11.87 -18.87 4.53
N PHE A 76 10.83 -18.90 3.70
CA PHE A 76 9.43 -18.74 4.14
C PHE A 76 8.82 -20.11 4.47
N ARG A 77 8.76 -20.47 5.75
CA ARG A 77 8.21 -21.76 6.23
C ARG A 77 6.78 -21.66 6.71
N ALA A 78 6.44 -20.55 7.37
CA ALA A 78 5.11 -20.30 7.91
C ALA A 78 4.41 -19.17 7.16
N VAL A 79 3.09 -19.08 7.29
CA VAL A 79 2.30 -17.96 6.76
C VAL A 79 2.66 -16.64 7.47
N SER A 80 3.09 -16.71 8.73
CA SER A 80 3.60 -15.54 9.48
C SER A 80 4.79 -14.85 8.80
N ASP A 81 5.61 -15.61 8.05
CA ASP A 81 6.80 -15.07 7.40
C ASP A 81 6.44 -14.27 6.15
N THR A 82 5.35 -14.63 5.47
CA THR A 82 4.85 -13.96 4.27
C THR A 82 3.78 -12.90 4.56
N ALA A 83 3.12 -12.98 5.72
CA ALA A 83 2.02 -12.08 6.09
C ALA A 83 2.32 -10.58 5.92
N PRO A 84 3.51 -10.05 6.28
CA PRO A 84 3.82 -8.64 6.07
C PRO A 84 3.81 -8.19 4.60
N TYR A 85 4.06 -9.12 3.67
CA TYR A 85 4.07 -8.84 2.23
C TYR A 85 2.68 -8.94 1.58
N LEU A 86 1.72 -9.57 2.28
CA LEU A 86 0.35 -9.76 1.80
C LEU A 86 -0.53 -8.55 2.07
N LEU A 87 -0.26 -7.80 3.14
CA LEU A 87 -1.15 -6.74 3.64
C LEU A 87 -1.49 -5.71 2.57
N LEU A 88 -0.49 -5.11 1.94
CA LEU A 88 -0.70 -4.07 0.93
C LEU A 88 -1.44 -4.59 -0.32
N PRO A 89 -1.02 -5.69 -0.99
CA PRO A 89 -1.75 -6.22 -2.14
C PRO A 89 -3.21 -6.58 -1.83
N VAL A 90 -3.48 -7.16 -0.66
CA VAL A 90 -4.84 -7.53 -0.24
C VAL A 90 -5.69 -6.28 0.03
N LEU A 91 -5.16 -5.30 0.77
CA LEU A 91 -5.88 -4.05 1.00
C LEU A 91 -6.09 -3.28 -0.30
N LEU A 92 -5.09 -3.20 -1.16
CA LEU A 92 -5.23 -2.55 -2.46
C LEU A 92 -6.31 -3.24 -3.31
N ALA A 93 -6.32 -4.57 -3.34
CA ALA A 93 -7.30 -5.34 -4.10
C ALA A 93 -8.74 -5.10 -3.61
N LEU A 94 -8.94 -5.11 -2.28
CA LEU A 94 -10.25 -4.85 -1.69
C LEU A 94 -10.66 -3.38 -1.88
N GLY A 95 -9.76 -2.44 -1.56
CA GLY A 95 -10.03 -1.01 -1.60
C GLY A 95 -10.33 -0.51 -3.00
N ALA A 96 -9.55 -0.93 -4.01
CA ALA A 96 -9.77 -0.52 -5.39
C ALA A 96 -11.10 -1.08 -5.95
N GLY A 97 -11.45 -2.33 -5.64
CA GLY A 97 -12.72 -2.93 -6.04
C GLY A 97 -13.92 -2.14 -5.51
N LEU A 98 -13.93 -1.84 -4.21
CA LEU A 98 -15.01 -1.07 -3.57
C LEU A 98 -15.02 0.40 -4.01
N PHE A 99 -13.86 1.00 -4.22
CA PHE A 99 -13.75 2.39 -4.69
C PHE A 99 -14.36 2.59 -6.07
N PHE A 100 -14.13 1.64 -6.98
CA PHE A 100 -14.66 1.74 -8.33
C PHE A 100 -16.13 1.34 -8.44
N GLU A 101 -16.74 0.72 -7.43
CA GLU A 101 -18.17 0.38 -7.41
C GLU A 101 -19.05 1.63 -7.60
N ASP A 102 -18.73 2.71 -6.90
CA ASP A 102 -19.49 3.95 -6.98
C ASP A 102 -19.03 4.88 -8.12
N THR A 103 -17.76 4.76 -8.55
CA THR A 103 -17.14 5.73 -9.47
C THR A 103 -17.07 5.27 -10.92
N ALA A 104 -17.06 3.95 -11.17
CA ALA A 104 -16.88 3.38 -12.49
C ALA A 104 -18.19 2.75 -13.02
N THR A 105 -18.95 3.49 -13.80
CA THR A 105 -20.18 3.01 -14.43
C THR A 105 -20.07 2.98 -15.96
N GLY A 106 -20.84 2.11 -16.60
CA GLY A 106 -20.89 2.00 -18.05
C GLY A 106 -19.53 1.63 -18.67
N TYR A 107 -19.04 2.44 -19.62
CA TYR A 107 -17.78 2.17 -20.32
C TYR A 107 -16.53 2.34 -19.44
N TRP A 108 -16.63 3.05 -18.29
CA TRP A 108 -15.54 3.24 -17.34
C TRP A 108 -15.17 1.98 -16.55
N VAL A 109 -16.00 0.96 -16.55
CA VAL A 109 -15.76 -0.32 -15.88
C VAL A 109 -14.43 -0.96 -16.31
N TRP A 110 -14.19 -1.03 -17.63
CA TRP A 110 -12.98 -1.67 -18.15
C TRP A 110 -11.69 -0.87 -17.90
N PRO A 111 -11.64 0.46 -18.10
CA PRO A 111 -10.51 1.27 -17.65
C PRO A 111 -10.22 1.12 -16.15
N ALA A 112 -11.23 1.10 -15.29
CA ALA A 112 -11.08 0.89 -13.85
C ALA A 112 -10.48 -0.50 -13.52
N ALA A 113 -10.97 -1.54 -14.18
CA ALA A 113 -10.45 -2.90 -14.03
C ALA A 113 -8.97 -3.01 -14.45
N VAL A 114 -8.61 -2.38 -15.58
CA VAL A 114 -7.22 -2.33 -16.06
C VAL A 114 -6.34 -1.53 -15.09
N ALA A 115 -6.79 -0.37 -14.62
CA ALA A 115 -6.05 0.45 -13.66
C ALA A 115 -5.79 -0.34 -12.36
N SER A 116 -6.82 -1.03 -11.83
CA SER A 116 -6.71 -1.89 -10.65
C SER A 116 -5.70 -3.02 -10.86
N ALA A 117 -5.72 -3.67 -12.02
CA ALA A 117 -4.77 -4.73 -12.38
C ALA A 117 -3.32 -4.21 -12.44
N VAL A 118 -3.11 -3.05 -13.05
CA VAL A 118 -1.79 -2.42 -13.15
C VAL A 118 -1.27 -2.04 -11.77
N LEU A 119 -2.10 -1.44 -10.91
CA LEU A 119 -1.72 -1.09 -9.55
C LEU A 119 -1.38 -2.33 -8.73
N LEU A 120 -2.16 -3.41 -8.85
CA LEU A 120 -1.84 -4.67 -8.19
C LEU A 120 -0.52 -5.27 -8.70
N ALA A 121 -0.29 -5.27 -10.02
CA ALA A 121 0.96 -5.75 -10.58
C ALA A 121 2.17 -4.98 -10.04
N ALA A 122 2.05 -3.64 -9.95
CA ALA A 122 3.07 -2.77 -9.38
C ALA A 122 3.33 -3.09 -7.90
N ALA A 123 2.27 -3.26 -7.08
CA ALA A 123 2.38 -3.64 -5.68
C ALA A 123 3.05 -5.00 -5.51
N LEU A 124 2.64 -6.02 -6.28
CA LEU A 124 3.22 -7.36 -6.24
C LEU A 124 4.72 -7.36 -6.63
N TYR A 125 5.06 -6.62 -7.69
CA TYR A 125 6.45 -6.45 -8.09
C TYR A 125 7.27 -5.77 -6.98
N GLY A 126 6.75 -4.67 -6.43
CA GLY A 126 7.38 -3.96 -5.32
C GLY A 126 7.59 -4.85 -4.10
N GLN A 127 6.58 -5.61 -3.69
CA GLN A 127 6.68 -6.54 -2.56
C GLN A 127 7.73 -7.64 -2.81
N TYR A 128 7.75 -8.22 -4.01
CA TYR A 128 8.73 -9.24 -4.35
C TYR A 128 10.17 -8.69 -4.31
N VAL A 129 10.43 -7.53 -4.92
CA VAL A 129 11.77 -6.92 -4.91
C VAL A 129 12.18 -6.49 -3.50
N SER A 130 11.24 -6.05 -2.67
CA SER A 130 11.50 -5.60 -1.29
C SER A 130 11.94 -6.70 -0.33
N VAL A 131 11.85 -7.98 -0.73
CA VAL A 131 12.38 -9.12 0.04
C VAL A 131 13.90 -9.00 0.22
N ASN A 132 14.61 -8.44 -0.78
CA ASN A 132 16.05 -8.23 -0.70
C ASN A 132 16.42 -6.74 -0.72
N PRO A 133 16.79 -6.16 0.43
CA PRO A 133 17.21 -4.75 0.50
C PRO A 133 18.46 -4.41 -0.34
N LEU A 134 19.25 -5.41 -0.71
CA LEU A 134 20.46 -5.23 -1.53
C LEU A 134 20.20 -5.29 -3.04
N ALA A 135 18.95 -5.53 -3.46
CA ALA A 135 18.60 -5.56 -4.89
C ALA A 135 18.77 -4.17 -5.53
N PRO A 136 19.35 -4.06 -6.73
CA PRO A 136 19.52 -2.77 -7.42
C PRO A 136 18.20 -2.01 -7.64
N ALA A 137 17.10 -2.74 -7.80
CA ALA A 137 15.76 -2.17 -7.98
C ALA A 137 15.03 -1.85 -6.65
N TYR A 138 15.65 -2.08 -5.49
CA TYR A 138 15.02 -1.87 -4.18
C TYR A 138 14.49 -0.43 -3.98
N PRO A 139 15.24 0.66 -4.30
CA PRO A 139 14.72 2.02 -4.11
C PRO A 139 13.48 2.29 -4.97
N LEU A 140 13.45 1.79 -6.21
CA LEU A 140 12.28 1.91 -7.09
C LEU A 140 11.10 1.10 -6.54
N ALA A 141 11.34 -0.12 -6.06
CA ALA A 141 10.32 -0.96 -5.45
C ALA A 141 9.70 -0.27 -4.23
N ARG A 142 10.51 0.33 -3.35
CA ARG A 142 10.02 1.08 -2.19
C ARG A 142 9.20 2.30 -2.57
N PHE A 143 9.62 3.05 -3.58
CA PHE A 143 8.84 4.16 -4.12
C PHE A 143 7.47 3.69 -4.63
N ILE A 144 7.43 2.61 -5.43
CA ILE A 144 6.18 2.03 -5.93
C ILE A 144 5.28 1.58 -4.76
N LEU A 145 5.84 0.90 -3.75
CA LEU A 145 5.08 0.46 -2.58
C LEU A 145 4.50 1.65 -1.81
N THR A 146 5.29 2.69 -1.58
CA THR A 146 4.82 3.90 -0.90
C THR A 146 3.67 4.57 -1.67
N MET A 147 3.80 4.71 -3.00
CA MET A 147 2.74 5.28 -3.83
C MET A 147 1.47 4.43 -3.81
N THR A 148 1.60 3.11 -3.97
CA THR A 148 0.45 2.20 -3.93
C THR A 148 -0.19 2.14 -2.54
N THR A 149 0.58 2.31 -1.46
CA THR A 149 0.05 2.41 -0.09
C THR A 149 -0.82 3.66 0.09
N TYR A 150 -0.38 4.82 -0.39
CA TYR A 150 -1.19 6.04 -0.33
C TYR A 150 -2.45 5.96 -1.20
N LEU A 151 -2.36 5.34 -2.38
CA LEU A 151 -3.54 5.10 -3.23
C LEU A 151 -4.54 4.14 -2.57
N ALA A 152 -4.06 3.07 -1.93
CA ALA A 152 -4.91 2.16 -1.16
C ALA A 152 -5.57 2.87 0.03
N ALA A 153 -4.81 3.69 0.78
CA ALA A 153 -5.35 4.49 1.88
C ALA A 153 -6.47 5.41 1.39
N PHE A 154 -6.22 6.18 0.32
CA PHE A 154 -7.22 7.06 -0.28
C PHE A 154 -8.49 6.31 -0.70
N ALA A 155 -8.34 5.18 -1.39
CA ALA A 155 -9.47 4.36 -1.82
C ALA A 155 -10.34 3.93 -0.62
N PHE A 156 -9.73 3.40 0.44
CA PHE A 156 -10.47 3.03 1.65
C PHE A 156 -11.14 4.20 2.35
N TYR A 157 -10.44 5.33 2.46
CA TYR A 157 -11.02 6.51 3.14
C TYR A 157 -12.20 7.09 2.37
N ALA A 158 -12.11 7.15 1.04
CA ALA A 158 -13.21 7.58 0.19
C ALA A 158 -14.41 6.61 0.30
N VAL A 159 -14.17 5.30 0.24
CA VAL A 159 -15.20 4.26 0.36
C VAL A 159 -15.95 4.37 1.68
N VAL A 160 -15.24 4.53 2.81
CA VAL A 160 -15.89 4.64 4.13
C VAL A 160 -16.87 5.82 4.21
N TYR A 161 -16.62 6.87 3.43
CA TYR A 161 -17.53 8.01 3.32
C TYR A 161 -18.68 7.75 2.35
N SER A 162 -18.44 7.13 1.20
CA SER A 162 -19.48 6.84 0.20
C SER A 162 -20.56 5.89 0.75
N TYR A 163 -20.18 4.93 1.59
CA TYR A 163 -21.13 3.98 2.17
C TYR A 163 -21.88 4.49 3.42
N ASP A 164 -21.71 5.75 3.81
CA ASP A 164 -22.36 6.38 4.96
C ASP A 164 -22.32 5.52 6.25
N ILE A 165 -21.17 4.91 6.51
CA ILE A 165 -20.95 4.05 7.67
C ILE A 165 -21.03 4.90 8.93
N SER A 166 -21.78 4.43 9.94
CA SER A 166 -21.90 5.13 11.23
C SER A 166 -20.54 5.42 11.86
N LEU A 167 -20.45 6.53 12.61
CA LEU A 167 -19.21 7.15 13.06
C LEU A 167 -18.20 6.18 13.71
N LEU A 168 -18.65 5.38 14.68
CA LEU A 168 -17.73 4.51 15.43
C LEU A 168 -17.13 3.37 14.58
N PRO A 169 -17.90 2.58 13.81
CA PRO A 169 -17.34 1.61 12.89
C PRO A 169 -16.47 2.25 11.82
N ALA A 170 -16.87 3.41 11.28
CA ALA A 170 -16.08 4.12 10.28
C ALA A 170 -14.69 4.52 10.80
N ALA A 171 -14.63 5.12 12.01
CA ALA A 171 -13.38 5.46 12.66
C ALA A 171 -12.51 4.22 12.95
N ALA A 172 -13.14 3.12 13.37
CA ALA A 172 -12.44 1.87 13.63
C ALA A 172 -11.85 1.26 12.34
N VAL A 173 -12.60 1.24 11.23
CA VAL A 173 -12.13 0.73 9.94
C VAL A 173 -11.00 1.60 9.40
N VAL A 174 -11.17 2.93 9.39
CA VAL A 174 -10.14 3.88 8.95
C VAL A 174 -8.87 3.73 9.79
N GLY A 175 -9.01 3.66 11.13
CA GLY A 175 -7.87 3.46 12.02
C GLY A 175 -7.15 2.13 11.76
N LEU A 176 -7.89 1.02 11.65
CA LEU A 176 -7.32 -0.30 11.40
C LEU A 176 -6.58 -0.36 10.06
N VAL A 177 -7.19 0.12 8.98
CA VAL A 177 -6.56 0.18 7.66
C VAL A 177 -5.29 1.03 7.72
N SER A 178 -5.34 2.18 8.42
CA SER A 178 -4.17 3.04 8.60
C SER A 178 -3.04 2.33 9.36
N VAL A 179 -3.34 1.55 10.40
CA VAL A 179 -2.35 0.72 11.11
C VAL A 179 -1.68 -0.27 10.16
N LEU A 180 -2.47 -1.00 9.37
CA LEU A 180 -1.96 -2.03 8.48
C LEU A 180 -1.07 -1.43 7.37
N LEU A 181 -1.50 -0.33 6.76
CA LEU A 181 -0.75 0.38 5.72
C LEU A 181 0.50 1.08 6.27
N ALA A 182 0.40 1.72 7.44
CA ALA A 182 1.55 2.34 8.10
C ALA A 182 2.61 1.30 8.48
N ASN A 183 2.19 0.12 8.92
CA ASN A 183 3.12 -0.97 9.23
C ASN A 183 3.96 -1.38 8.00
N ASP A 184 3.40 -1.38 6.79
CA ASP A 184 4.15 -1.66 5.56
C ASP A 184 5.19 -0.57 5.25
N ILE A 185 4.84 0.71 5.42
CA ILE A 185 5.76 1.84 5.24
C ILE A 185 6.89 1.82 6.28
N LEU A 186 6.54 1.68 7.57
CA LEU A 186 7.50 1.78 8.67
C LEU A 186 8.43 0.57 8.79
N ARG A 187 8.11 -0.55 8.14
CA ARG A 187 8.97 -1.74 8.09
C ARG A 187 10.35 -1.44 7.51
N GLU A 188 10.48 -0.41 6.67
CA GLU A 188 11.75 0.04 6.10
C GLU A 188 12.74 0.56 7.16
N ALA A 189 12.27 1.07 8.29
CA ALA A 189 13.12 1.61 9.34
C ALA A 189 13.90 0.53 10.12
N GLU A 190 13.74 -0.76 9.78
CA GLU A 190 14.45 -1.91 10.36
C GLU A 190 14.42 -1.98 11.89
N ILE A 191 13.39 -1.42 12.52
CA ILE A 191 13.18 -1.51 13.97
C ILE A 191 12.48 -2.83 14.35
N SER A 192 12.45 -3.13 15.65
CA SER A 192 11.77 -4.35 16.11
C SER A 192 10.29 -4.37 15.72
N PRO A 193 9.71 -5.52 15.32
CA PRO A 193 8.32 -5.63 14.87
C PRO A 193 7.29 -5.03 15.83
N TRP A 194 7.53 -5.16 17.14
CA TRP A 194 6.67 -4.58 18.17
C TRP A 194 6.68 -3.04 18.15
N ARG A 195 7.85 -2.43 17.96
CA ARG A 195 7.97 -0.98 17.85
C ARG A 195 7.31 -0.47 16.57
N THR A 196 7.53 -1.15 15.45
CA THR A 196 6.85 -0.83 14.19
C THR A 196 5.33 -0.83 14.38
N LEU A 197 4.78 -1.88 15.01
CA LEU A 197 3.35 -1.97 15.28
C LEU A 197 2.87 -0.86 16.22
N ALA A 198 3.63 -0.51 17.27
CA ALA A 198 3.26 0.56 18.20
C ALA A 198 3.19 1.92 17.50
N TYR A 199 4.17 2.24 16.64
CA TYR A 199 4.13 3.47 15.84
C TYR A 199 3.01 3.45 14.79
N ALA A 200 2.80 2.33 14.12
CA ALA A 200 1.69 2.16 13.20
C ALA A 200 0.33 2.34 13.90
N ALA A 201 0.18 1.81 15.11
CA ALA A 201 -1.02 1.98 15.93
C ALA A 201 -1.24 3.45 16.32
N SER A 202 -0.17 4.19 16.64
CA SER A 202 -0.26 5.64 16.90
C SER A 202 -0.75 6.40 15.68
N ILE A 203 -0.26 6.06 14.48
CA ILE A 203 -0.72 6.65 13.22
C ILE A 203 -2.20 6.34 13.00
N GLY A 204 -2.59 5.07 13.16
CA GLY A 204 -3.98 4.67 13.00
C GLY A 204 -4.93 5.38 13.97
N LEU A 205 -4.49 5.62 15.21
CA LEU A 205 -5.26 6.38 16.19
C LEU A 205 -5.45 7.84 15.75
N VAL A 206 -4.37 8.52 15.30
CA VAL A 206 -4.44 9.90 14.80
C VAL A 206 -5.41 10.00 13.61
N VAL A 207 -5.35 9.06 12.66
CA VAL A 207 -6.25 9.08 11.49
C VAL A 207 -7.69 8.74 11.88
N ALA A 208 -7.90 7.84 12.87
CA ALA A 208 -9.24 7.57 13.42
C ALA A 208 -9.83 8.80 14.13
N GLU A 209 -9.03 9.55 14.88
CA GLU A 209 -9.43 10.82 15.49
C GLU A 209 -9.72 11.88 14.44
N ALA A 210 -8.92 11.96 13.37
CA ALA A 210 -9.19 12.82 12.23
C ALA A 210 -10.54 12.48 11.57
N ARG A 211 -10.86 11.17 11.39
CA ARG A 211 -12.17 10.71 10.91
C ARG A 211 -13.30 11.12 11.85
N TRP A 212 -13.08 11.03 13.16
CA TRP A 212 -14.05 11.46 14.16
C TRP A 212 -14.32 12.97 14.06
N SER A 213 -13.27 13.78 13.92
CA SER A 213 -13.37 15.22 13.78
C SER A 213 -14.10 15.64 12.50
N LEU A 214 -13.90 14.92 11.40
CA LEU A 214 -14.59 15.16 10.13
C LEU A 214 -16.11 14.96 10.20
N HIS A 215 -16.62 14.20 11.19
CA HIS A 215 -18.07 14.04 11.37
C HIS A 215 -18.80 15.35 11.64
N PHE A 216 -18.09 16.32 12.19
CA PHE A 216 -18.65 17.66 12.49
C PHE A 216 -18.41 18.70 11.38
N LEU A 217 -17.75 18.30 10.28
CA LEU A 217 -17.48 19.16 9.15
C LEU A 217 -18.34 18.71 7.95
N PRO A 218 -18.90 19.64 7.18
CA PRO A 218 -19.74 19.34 6.01
C PRO A 218 -18.90 18.91 4.79
N LEU A 219 -17.94 17.99 4.97
CA LEU A 219 -17.10 17.50 3.88
C LEU A 219 -17.71 16.25 3.25
N GLU A 220 -17.81 16.26 1.93
CA GLU A 220 -18.34 15.14 1.16
C GLU A 220 -17.25 14.17 0.67
N GLY A 221 -17.59 12.88 0.59
CA GLY A 221 -16.94 11.75 -0.04
C GLY A 221 -15.44 11.88 -0.31
N PHE A 222 -15.06 12.34 -1.49
CA PHE A 222 -13.67 12.44 -1.92
C PHE A 222 -12.84 13.46 -1.15
N LEU A 223 -13.43 14.62 -0.77
CA LEU A 223 -12.71 15.64 0.00
C LEU A 223 -12.36 15.14 1.40
N ALA A 224 -13.28 14.42 2.03
CA ALA A 224 -13.01 13.77 3.30
C ALA A 224 -11.90 12.69 3.16
N GLY A 225 -11.92 11.92 2.08
CA GLY A 225 -10.86 10.97 1.74
C GLY A 225 -9.50 11.63 1.58
N VAL A 226 -9.43 12.77 0.88
CA VAL A 226 -8.19 13.57 0.72
C VAL A 226 -7.70 14.10 2.06
N PHE A 227 -8.59 14.60 2.91
CA PHE A 227 -8.21 15.08 4.25
C PHE A 227 -7.61 13.96 5.11
N LEU A 228 -8.23 12.78 5.14
CA LEU A 228 -7.71 11.62 5.86
C LEU A 228 -6.38 11.12 5.27
N LEU A 229 -6.24 11.14 3.95
CA LEU A 229 -4.98 10.84 3.29
C LEU A 229 -3.87 11.80 3.71
N LEU A 230 -4.18 13.10 3.81
CA LEU A 230 -3.24 14.11 4.28
C LEU A 230 -2.81 13.85 5.73
N ALA A 231 -3.76 13.54 6.62
CA ALA A 231 -3.47 13.17 8.00
C ALA A 231 -2.59 11.92 8.09
N PHE A 232 -2.88 10.91 7.27
CA PHE A 232 -2.08 9.69 7.17
C PHE A 232 -0.68 9.97 6.64
N TYR A 233 -0.54 10.75 5.55
CA TYR A 233 0.74 11.13 4.95
C TYR A 233 1.64 11.87 5.94
N VAL A 234 1.11 12.87 6.62
CA VAL A 234 1.87 13.67 7.59
C VAL A 234 2.32 12.81 8.77
N SER A 235 1.41 12.01 9.32
CA SER A 235 1.70 11.16 10.48
C SER A 235 2.74 10.09 10.14
N THR A 236 2.60 9.41 9.00
CA THR A 236 3.57 8.40 8.55
C THR A 236 4.92 9.04 8.21
N GLY A 237 4.93 10.17 7.51
CA GLY A 237 6.15 10.86 7.12
C GLY A 237 6.96 11.35 8.33
N LEU A 238 6.31 12.03 9.29
CA LEU A 238 6.98 12.52 10.49
C LEU A 238 7.55 11.37 11.33
N ILE A 239 6.79 10.31 11.54
CA ILE A 239 7.26 9.14 12.30
C ILE A 239 8.40 8.43 11.56
N HIS A 240 8.28 8.22 10.25
CA HIS A 240 9.33 7.60 9.45
C HIS A 240 10.65 8.40 9.52
N HIS A 241 10.62 9.72 9.30
CA HIS A 241 11.81 10.58 9.42
C HIS A 241 12.39 10.61 10.83
N THR A 242 11.55 10.51 11.86
CA THR A 242 12.01 10.40 13.26
C THR A 242 12.76 9.08 13.47
N LEU A 243 12.23 7.97 12.95
CA LEU A 243 12.81 6.64 13.14
C LEU A 243 14.18 6.46 12.45
N ILE A 244 14.34 7.06 11.26
CA ILE A 244 15.63 7.03 10.55
C ILE A 244 16.61 8.12 11.03
N GLY A 245 16.22 8.90 12.06
CA GLY A 245 17.08 9.95 12.64
C GLY A 245 17.34 11.15 11.73
N ASN A 246 16.50 11.38 10.74
CA ASN A 246 16.65 12.44 9.73
C ASN A 246 15.58 13.53 9.84
N LEU A 247 14.93 13.69 10.99
CA LEU A 247 13.93 14.73 11.20
C LEU A 247 14.64 16.08 11.42
N THR A 248 14.63 16.93 10.39
CA THR A 248 15.23 18.28 10.41
C THR A 248 14.16 19.36 10.28
N GLY A 249 14.50 20.60 10.69
CA GLY A 249 13.58 21.73 10.58
C GLY A 249 12.99 21.95 9.17
N PRO A 250 13.78 21.88 8.08
CA PRO A 250 13.25 21.95 6.71
C PRO A 250 12.22 20.87 6.39
N ILE A 251 12.45 19.63 6.82
CA ILE A 251 11.50 18.53 6.60
C ILE A 251 10.18 18.78 7.34
N VAL A 252 10.23 19.24 8.59
CA VAL A 252 9.02 19.61 9.35
C VAL A 252 8.28 20.76 8.66
N ALA A 253 9.00 21.76 8.15
CA ALA A 253 8.40 22.88 7.41
C ALA A 253 7.75 22.42 6.09
N GLU A 254 8.34 21.44 5.39
CA GLU A 254 7.76 20.83 4.19
C GLU A 254 6.44 20.14 4.51
N PHE A 255 6.39 19.28 5.54
CA PHE A 255 5.15 18.65 5.98
C PHE A 255 4.09 19.66 6.42
N ALA A 256 4.48 20.70 7.16
CA ALA A 256 3.58 21.77 7.55
C ALA A 256 3.05 22.54 6.32
N GLY A 257 3.90 22.85 5.36
CA GLY A 257 3.52 23.52 4.11
C GLY A 257 2.54 22.68 3.28
N LEU A 258 2.82 21.39 3.12
CA LEU A 258 1.92 20.47 2.42
C LEU A 258 0.57 20.30 3.15
N THR A 259 0.59 20.25 4.49
CA THR A 259 -0.63 20.20 5.30
C THR A 259 -1.48 21.45 5.09
N LEU A 260 -0.86 22.63 5.17
CA LEU A 260 -1.57 23.89 4.96
C LEU A 260 -2.11 24.02 3.54
N ALA A 261 -1.33 23.64 2.53
CA ALA A 261 -1.77 23.63 1.14
C ALA A 261 -2.94 22.65 0.92
N GLY A 262 -2.85 21.44 1.46
CA GLY A 262 -3.92 20.45 1.36
C GLY A 262 -5.21 20.91 2.06
N LEU A 263 -5.10 21.48 3.26
CA LEU A 263 -6.24 22.07 3.97
C LEU A 263 -6.86 23.23 3.20
N ALA A 264 -6.02 24.10 2.61
CA ALA A 264 -6.51 25.22 1.79
C ALA A 264 -7.28 24.69 0.56
N ILE A 265 -6.80 23.66 -0.11
CA ILE A 265 -7.49 23.02 -1.24
C ILE A 265 -8.84 22.46 -0.80
N VAL A 266 -8.90 21.74 0.32
CA VAL A 266 -10.15 21.17 0.85
C VAL A 266 -11.16 22.27 1.17
N VAL A 267 -10.74 23.34 1.87
CA VAL A 267 -11.60 24.47 2.21
C VAL A 267 -12.09 25.22 0.97
N LEU A 268 -11.19 25.48 0.00
CA LEU A 268 -11.56 26.17 -1.23
C LEU A 268 -12.52 25.34 -2.10
N ALA A 269 -12.31 24.02 -2.17
CA ALA A 269 -13.21 23.13 -2.88
C ALA A 269 -14.61 23.11 -2.26
N GLU A 270 -14.69 23.07 -0.93
CA GLU A 270 -15.97 23.13 -0.18
C GLU A 270 -16.71 24.46 -0.41
N VAL A 271 -15.99 25.57 -0.31
CA VAL A 271 -16.58 26.91 -0.58
C VAL A 271 -17.07 27.02 -2.02
N ALA A 272 -16.33 26.44 -2.98
CA ALA A 272 -16.73 26.46 -4.39
C ALA A 272 -17.94 25.55 -4.69
N ALA A 273 -18.11 24.47 -3.92
CA ALA A 273 -19.24 23.55 -4.07
C ALA A 273 -20.51 24.05 -3.36
N GLY A 274 -20.38 24.83 -2.29
CA GLY A 274 -21.50 25.37 -1.48
C GLY A 274 -22.06 26.71 -1.94
N GLY A 275 -21.46 27.36 -2.96
CA GLY A 275 -21.94 28.61 -3.61
C GLY A 275 -22.61 28.31 -4.94
#